data_dc5becfad309c3a19ae40682819d1c93
#
_entry.id   dc5becfad309c3a19ae40682819d1c93
#
_cell.length_a   1.000
_cell.length_b   1.000
_cell.length_c   1.000
_cell.angle_alpha   90.00
_cell.angle_beta   90.00
_cell.angle_gamma   90.00
#
_symmetry.space_group_name_H-M   'P 1'
#
loop_
_entity.id
_entity.type
_entity.pdbx_description
1 polymer ?
#
loop_
_entity_poly.entity_id
_entity_poly.type
_entity_poly.pdbx_seq_one_letter_code
_entity_poly.pdbx_strand_id
1 'polypeptide(L)'
;MVFSLWMAFYISPFEDTIIVLDWRYFMKKNKFDLVRFTDNDFELDVRADSENETVWLTQDEMAKLFDVNIGRISRHISNVFKEGELEKKSNLRKTQFPQSDKPIGLYTLDVIISVGYRVKSLRGVAFRKWANKVLKDYLTKGYAINQKRLDNLNKTIDIQNKMLAYSLNIDKEELSKVINEYTRALDLLDGYDHQTLAKPKGEKSVYVMSYQEAREIIDSMKFKEMSNVFGVEKEQGKLNGIIEQVYQNVFGQELYPSIEEKAAHLLYFLVKDHPFADGCKRIAATLFINFLYKNNHLYRNNKQIISNEALVAITILTAESNPQEMEIIVKLIMNLLV
;
A
#
# COMPACT_ATOMS: atom_id res chain seq x y z
N MET A 1 -0.70 10.99 26.74
CA MET A 1 0.26 10.30 27.61
C MET A 1 -0.40 9.03 28.12
N VAL A 2 -0.42 7.96 27.30
CA VAL A 2 -0.82 6.61 27.75
C VAL A 2 0.08 5.64 26.97
N PHE A 3 1.16 5.21 27.61
CA PHE A 3 1.99 4.11 27.16
C PHE A 3 1.34 2.83 27.64
N SER A 4 0.80 2.00 26.73
CA SER A 4 0.32 0.67 27.07
C SER A 4 1.50 -0.32 27.10
N LEU A 5 1.70 -0.91 28.27
CA LEU A 5 2.58 -2.04 28.52
C LEU A 5 2.14 -3.25 27.68
N TRP A 6 3.05 -3.77 26.85
CA TRP A 6 2.98 -5.15 26.38
C TRP A 6 3.91 -5.98 27.25
N MET A 7 3.34 -6.73 28.19
CA MET A 7 4.00 -7.79 28.94
C MET A 7 3.72 -9.12 28.24
N ALA A 8 4.75 -9.78 27.72
CA ALA A 8 4.67 -11.19 27.31
C ALA A 8 4.98 -12.06 28.52
N PHE A 9 4.03 -12.89 28.94
CA PHE A 9 4.19 -13.87 30.00
C PHE A 9 4.60 -15.21 29.39
N TYR A 10 5.72 -15.75 29.79
CA TYR A 10 6.10 -17.16 29.53
C TYR A 10 5.91 -17.94 30.80
N ILE A 11 5.04 -18.96 30.77
CA ILE A 11 4.83 -19.89 31.89
C ILE A 11 5.75 -21.09 31.66
N SER A 12 6.72 -21.30 32.56
CA SER A 12 7.53 -22.49 32.55
C SER A 12 6.70 -23.68 33.08
N PRO A 13 6.74 -24.86 32.43
CA PRO A 13 5.94 -26.00 32.87
C PRO A 13 6.48 -26.70 34.13
N PHE A 14 7.52 -26.21 34.79
CA PHE A 14 8.18 -26.93 35.89
C PHE A 14 8.32 -26.19 37.23
N GLU A 15 7.97 -24.88 37.33
CA GLU A 15 7.93 -24.22 38.65
C GLU A 15 7.01 -22.97 38.55
N ASP A 16 6.19 -22.75 39.61
CA ASP A 16 5.25 -21.59 39.74
C ASP A 16 5.96 -20.22 39.90
N THR A 17 7.00 -19.99 39.13
CA THR A 17 7.74 -18.72 39.16
C THR A 17 7.52 -17.97 37.85
N ILE A 18 6.81 -16.84 37.94
CA ILE A 18 6.64 -15.89 36.84
C ILE A 18 7.97 -15.17 36.62
N ILE A 19 8.71 -15.57 35.58
CA ILE A 19 9.91 -14.84 35.15
C ILE A 19 9.46 -13.70 34.21
N VAL A 20 9.44 -12.49 34.75
CA VAL A 20 9.29 -11.29 33.94
C VAL A 20 10.61 -11.03 33.24
N LEU A 21 10.71 -11.45 31.97
CA LEU A 21 11.84 -11.13 31.12
C LEU A 21 11.73 -9.66 30.73
N ASP A 22 12.54 -8.81 31.32
CA ASP A 22 12.68 -7.42 30.90
C ASP A 22 13.37 -7.37 29.53
N TRP A 23 12.57 -7.25 28.48
CA TRP A 23 13.01 -7.09 27.10
C TRP A 23 14.01 -5.95 26.92
N ARG A 24 13.96 -4.94 27.76
CA ARG A 24 14.92 -3.81 27.74
C ARG A 24 16.31 -4.26 28.19
N TYR A 25 16.41 -5.27 29.04
CA TYR A 25 17.69 -5.82 29.46
C TYR A 25 18.32 -6.69 28.36
N PHE A 26 17.51 -7.39 27.57
CA PHE A 26 17.97 -8.22 26.45
C PHE A 26 18.43 -7.36 25.25
N MET A 27 17.73 -6.28 24.95
CA MET A 27 18.07 -5.33 23.87
C MET A 27 19.33 -4.51 24.16
N LYS A 28 19.68 -4.30 25.44
CA LYS A 28 20.84 -3.51 25.84
C LYS A 28 22.18 -4.24 25.74
N LYS A 29 22.18 -5.58 25.59
CA LYS A 29 23.40 -6.40 25.63
C LYS A 29 23.99 -6.72 24.23
N ASN A 30 23.21 -6.69 23.17
CA ASN A 30 23.69 -6.89 21.80
C ASN A 30 23.43 -5.63 20.97
N LYS A 31 24.50 -4.89 20.72
CA LYS A 31 24.48 -3.65 19.96
C LYS A 31 24.20 -3.84 18.46
N PHE A 32 24.00 -5.08 18.02
CA PHE A 32 23.76 -5.47 16.64
C PHE A 32 22.83 -6.66 16.56
N ASP A 33 21.84 -6.60 15.69
CA ASP A 33 21.04 -7.74 15.31
C ASP A 33 21.80 -8.60 14.30
N LEU A 34 21.94 -9.91 14.58
CA LEU A 34 22.56 -10.82 13.63
C LEU A 34 21.51 -11.18 12.57
N VAL A 35 21.74 -10.76 11.34
CA VAL A 35 20.92 -11.11 10.19
C VAL A 35 21.68 -12.07 9.30
N ARG A 36 21.08 -13.21 8.98
CA ARG A 36 21.70 -14.20 8.10
C ARG A 36 21.44 -13.85 6.64
N PHE A 37 22.52 -13.56 5.92
CA PHE A 37 22.49 -13.44 4.47
C PHE A 37 22.66 -14.83 3.85
N THR A 38 21.73 -15.24 2.97
CA THR A 38 21.76 -16.51 2.24
C THR A 38 21.71 -16.26 0.76
N ASP A 39 22.66 -16.83 0.01
CA ASP A 39 22.64 -16.86 -1.46
C ASP A 39 23.03 -18.27 -1.92
N ASN A 40 22.05 -19.04 -2.44
CA ASN A 40 22.18 -20.45 -2.79
C ASN A 40 22.81 -21.27 -1.66
N ASP A 41 24.04 -21.76 -1.84
CA ASP A 41 24.78 -22.59 -0.88
C ASP A 41 25.66 -21.80 0.10
N PHE A 42 25.54 -20.48 0.13
CA PHE A 42 26.35 -19.61 0.98
C PHE A 42 25.51 -18.90 2.04
N GLU A 43 25.92 -19.05 3.28
CA GLU A 43 25.35 -18.35 4.43
C GLU A 43 26.41 -17.46 5.10
N LEU A 44 26.03 -16.23 5.44
CA LEU A 44 26.86 -15.31 6.21
C LEU A 44 26.01 -14.59 7.24
N ASP A 45 26.43 -14.65 8.51
CA ASP A 45 25.82 -13.85 9.55
C ASP A 45 26.38 -12.42 9.49
N VAL A 46 25.53 -11.46 9.22
CA VAL A 46 25.86 -10.02 9.15
C VAL A 46 25.31 -9.31 10.36
N ARG A 47 26.03 -8.32 10.86
CA ARG A 47 25.60 -7.45 11.97
C ARG A 47 24.80 -6.31 11.42
N ALA A 48 23.49 -6.33 11.61
CA ALA A 48 22.61 -5.25 11.26
C ALA A 48 22.57 -4.21 12.39
N ASP A 49 22.69 -2.95 12.01
CA ASP A 49 22.58 -1.78 12.88
C ASP A 49 21.32 -1.02 12.45
N SER A 50 20.22 -1.28 13.14
CA SER A 50 18.91 -0.68 12.81
C SER A 50 18.88 0.82 13.08
N GLU A 51 19.72 1.33 14.00
CA GLU A 51 19.75 2.76 14.35
C GLU A 51 20.43 3.58 13.25
N ASN A 52 21.46 2.98 12.60
CA ASN A 52 22.22 3.64 11.53
C ASN A 52 21.88 3.11 10.12
N GLU A 53 20.84 2.29 10.00
CA GLU A 53 20.37 1.70 8.73
C GLU A 53 21.50 1.03 7.91
N THR A 54 22.44 0.35 8.58
CA THR A 54 23.60 -0.26 7.94
C THR A 54 23.89 -1.66 8.46
N VAL A 55 24.77 -2.37 7.79
CA VAL A 55 25.38 -3.62 8.25
C VAL A 55 26.88 -3.45 8.38
N TRP A 56 27.49 -4.18 9.31
CA TRP A 56 28.91 -4.10 9.58
C TRP A 56 29.59 -5.43 9.31
N LEU A 57 30.62 -5.45 8.45
CA LEU A 57 31.47 -6.61 8.20
C LEU A 57 32.96 -6.28 8.47
N THR A 58 33.68 -7.31 8.90
CA THR A 58 35.16 -7.29 8.94
C THR A 58 35.75 -7.55 7.54
N GLN A 59 37.05 -7.32 7.36
CA GLN A 59 37.75 -7.68 6.10
C GLN A 59 37.71 -9.20 5.84
N ASP A 60 37.80 -10.01 6.87
CA ASP A 60 37.72 -11.47 6.75
C ASP A 60 36.33 -11.94 6.30
N GLU A 61 35.28 -11.38 6.89
CA GLU A 61 33.90 -11.66 6.47
C GLU A 61 33.64 -11.22 5.03
N MET A 62 34.14 -10.04 4.60
CA MET A 62 34.08 -9.65 3.20
C MET A 62 34.88 -10.57 2.27
N ALA A 63 36.03 -11.06 2.72
CA ALA A 63 36.83 -12.01 1.95
C ALA A 63 36.06 -13.32 1.72
N LYS A 64 35.36 -13.82 2.76
CA LYS A 64 34.46 -14.99 2.67
C LYS A 64 33.26 -14.71 1.80
N LEU A 65 32.60 -13.55 1.96
CA LEU A 65 31.45 -13.12 1.17
C LEU A 65 31.75 -13.13 -0.33
N PHE A 66 32.85 -12.52 -0.72
CA PHE A 66 33.21 -12.36 -2.13
C PHE A 66 34.12 -13.45 -2.69
N ASP A 67 34.49 -14.45 -1.87
CA ASP A 67 35.39 -15.55 -2.22
C ASP A 67 36.70 -15.06 -2.82
N VAL A 68 37.40 -14.24 -2.05
CA VAL A 68 38.71 -13.67 -2.44
C VAL A 68 39.66 -13.59 -1.24
N ASN A 69 40.93 -13.46 -1.50
CA ASN A 69 41.95 -13.29 -0.46
C ASN A 69 41.74 -11.94 0.28
N ILE A 70 41.93 -11.93 1.59
CA ILE A 70 41.80 -10.76 2.46
C ILE A 70 42.67 -9.60 2.01
N GLY A 71 43.84 -9.86 1.45
CA GLY A 71 44.72 -8.80 0.91
C GLY A 71 44.11 -8.05 -0.28
N ARG A 72 43.28 -8.72 -1.10
CA ARG A 72 42.50 -8.05 -2.17
C ARG A 72 41.42 -7.13 -1.59
N ILE A 73 40.71 -7.61 -0.57
CA ILE A 73 39.70 -6.81 0.15
C ILE A 73 40.36 -5.56 0.75
N SER A 74 41.47 -5.74 1.49
CA SER A 74 42.24 -4.62 2.08
C SER A 74 42.66 -3.57 1.05
N ARG A 75 43.11 -4.02 -0.13
CA ARG A 75 43.49 -3.13 -1.23
C ARG A 75 42.27 -2.38 -1.79
N HIS A 76 41.14 -3.06 -2.00
CA HIS A 76 39.93 -2.39 -2.49
C HIS A 76 39.41 -1.36 -1.50
N ILE A 77 39.37 -1.70 -0.21
CA ILE A 77 38.96 -0.76 0.86
C ILE A 77 39.90 0.46 0.88
N SER A 78 41.23 0.22 0.79
CA SER A 78 42.21 1.32 0.76
C SER A 78 41.98 2.24 -0.44
N ASN A 79 41.66 1.69 -1.60
CA ASN A 79 41.36 2.48 -2.80
C ASN A 79 40.06 3.29 -2.65
N VAL A 80 39.00 2.72 -2.10
CA VAL A 80 37.71 3.41 -1.82
C VAL A 80 37.96 4.69 -1.01
N PHE A 81 38.73 4.58 0.07
CA PHE A 81 39.03 5.72 0.92
C PHE A 81 40.04 6.69 0.27
N LYS A 82 41.04 6.18 -0.46
CA LYS A 82 42.06 7.00 -1.12
C LYS A 82 41.49 7.81 -2.28
N GLU A 83 40.54 7.23 -3.02
CA GLU A 83 39.87 7.88 -4.15
C GLU A 83 38.78 8.87 -3.69
N GLY A 84 38.51 8.95 -2.39
CA GLY A 84 37.49 9.84 -1.82
C GLY A 84 36.06 9.42 -2.10
N GLU A 85 35.83 8.15 -2.52
CA GLU A 85 34.48 7.61 -2.75
C GLU A 85 33.68 7.60 -1.46
N LEU A 86 34.33 7.25 -0.33
CA LEU A 86 33.73 7.25 1.01
C LEU A 86 34.66 7.85 2.05
N GLU A 87 34.09 8.52 3.05
CA GLU A 87 34.85 9.01 4.20
C GLU A 87 35.16 7.89 5.19
N LYS A 88 36.43 7.78 5.60
CA LYS A 88 36.87 6.74 6.54
C LYS A 88 36.24 6.89 7.92
N LYS A 89 35.97 8.12 8.37
CA LYS A 89 35.49 8.41 9.73
C LYS A 89 34.07 7.83 9.97
N SER A 90 33.19 7.91 8.99
CA SER A 90 31.81 7.41 9.06
C SER A 90 31.69 5.93 8.70
N ASN A 91 32.66 5.40 7.93
CA ASN A 91 32.57 4.07 7.31
C ASN A 91 33.48 3.00 7.92
N LEU A 92 34.27 3.35 8.96
CA LEU A 92 35.16 2.43 9.67
C LEU A 92 35.00 2.60 11.18
N ARG A 93 34.64 1.51 11.87
CA ARG A 93 34.62 1.42 13.33
C ARG A 93 35.64 0.39 13.80
N LYS A 94 36.43 0.70 14.82
CA LYS A 94 37.30 -0.25 15.46
C LYS A 94 36.64 -0.82 16.70
N THR A 95 36.55 -2.15 16.80
CA THR A 95 35.93 -2.83 17.91
C THR A 95 36.88 -3.91 18.45
N GLN A 96 37.01 -4.00 19.79
CA GLN A 96 37.73 -5.09 20.45
C GLN A 96 36.79 -6.28 20.61
N PHE A 97 37.19 -7.44 20.07
CA PHE A 97 36.46 -8.69 20.26
C PHE A 97 37.12 -9.51 21.38
N PRO A 98 36.35 -10.28 22.17
CA PRO A 98 36.91 -11.06 23.29
C PRO A 98 37.99 -12.06 22.89
N GLN A 99 38.07 -12.43 21.61
CA GLN A 99 38.99 -13.43 21.07
C GLN A 99 40.16 -12.81 20.29
N SER A 100 40.36 -11.48 20.35
CA SER A 100 41.40 -10.81 19.61
C SER A 100 42.13 -9.80 20.47
N ASP A 101 43.47 -9.88 20.50
CA ASP A 101 44.33 -8.96 21.23
C ASP A 101 44.40 -7.57 20.57
N LYS A 102 43.96 -7.45 19.31
CA LYS A 102 43.99 -6.21 18.55
C LYS A 102 42.59 -5.78 18.11
N PRO A 103 42.30 -4.48 18.11
CA PRO A 103 41.03 -3.97 17.59
C PRO A 103 40.84 -4.35 16.12
N ILE A 104 39.68 -4.93 15.79
CA ILE A 104 39.29 -5.32 14.44
C ILE A 104 38.46 -4.20 13.82
N GLY A 105 38.72 -3.88 12.53
CA GLY A 105 37.94 -2.92 11.77
C GLY A 105 36.63 -3.52 11.27
N LEU A 106 35.54 -2.82 11.55
CA LEU A 106 34.22 -3.05 10.99
C LEU A 106 33.91 -1.99 9.94
N TYR A 107 33.37 -2.40 8.82
CA TYR A 107 33.10 -1.55 7.66
C TYR A 107 31.60 -1.56 7.36
N THR A 108 31.06 -0.41 7.00
CA THR A 108 29.63 -0.20 6.68
C THR A 108 29.21 -0.90 5.40
N LEU A 109 27.88 -0.96 5.19
CA LEU A 109 27.27 -1.45 3.95
C LEU A 109 27.82 -0.72 2.71
N ASP A 110 28.04 0.59 2.79
CA ASP A 110 28.57 1.39 1.67
C ASP A 110 29.95 0.89 1.21
N VAL A 111 30.84 0.59 2.17
CA VAL A 111 32.15 0.00 1.85
C VAL A 111 31.99 -1.39 1.24
N ILE A 112 31.07 -2.21 1.78
CA ILE A 112 30.80 -3.55 1.27
C ILE A 112 30.31 -3.48 -0.18
N ILE A 113 29.41 -2.57 -0.49
CA ILE A 113 28.89 -2.34 -1.85
C ILE A 113 30.02 -1.90 -2.78
N SER A 114 30.79 -0.88 -2.41
CA SER A 114 31.91 -0.35 -3.20
C SER A 114 32.97 -1.43 -3.50
N VAL A 115 33.31 -2.25 -2.50
CA VAL A 115 34.21 -3.40 -2.66
C VAL A 115 33.59 -4.45 -3.58
N GLY A 116 32.31 -4.79 -3.42
CA GLY A 116 31.59 -5.77 -4.23
C GLY A 116 31.56 -5.43 -5.73
N TYR A 117 31.46 -4.14 -6.06
CA TYR A 117 31.56 -3.69 -7.46
C TYR A 117 32.97 -3.81 -8.04
N ARG A 118 34.01 -3.77 -7.22
CA ARG A 118 35.43 -3.81 -7.64
C ARG A 118 36.01 -5.23 -7.69
N VAL A 119 35.43 -6.16 -6.95
CA VAL A 119 35.96 -7.53 -6.82
C VAL A 119 35.70 -8.34 -8.10
N LYS A 120 36.77 -8.96 -8.62
CA LYS A 120 36.73 -9.85 -9.81
C LYS A 120 36.64 -11.32 -9.38
N SER A 121 35.49 -11.75 -8.87
CA SER A 121 35.19 -13.16 -8.54
C SER A 121 33.81 -13.53 -9.03
N LEU A 122 33.51 -14.84 -9.07
CA LEU A 122 32.15 -15.30 -9.42
C LEU A 122 31.10 -14.77 -8.46
N ARG A 123 31.38 -14.74 -7.16
CA ARG A 123 30.50 -14.16 -6.14
C ARG A 123 30.36 -12.64 -6.28
N GLY A 124 31.43 -11.93 -6.66
CA GLY A 124 31.36 -10.51 -6.99
C GLY A 124 30.47 -10.23 -8.21
N VAL A 125 30.48 -11.14 -9.21
CA VAL A 125 29.56 -11.05 -10.37
C VAL A 125 28.12 -11.29 -9.92
N ALA A 126 27.86 -12.31 -9.10
CA ALA A 126 26.53 -12.63 -8.56
C ALA A 126 25.99 -11.44 -7.72
N PHE A 127 26.82 -10.87 -6.85
CA PHE A 127 26.48 -9.68 -6.06
C PHE A 127 26.06 -8.49 -6.96
N ARG A 128 26.84 -8.17 -8.00
CA ARG A 128 26.49 -7.08 -8.93
C ARG A 128 25.19 -7.34 -9.68
N LYS A 129 24.95 -8.58 -10.13
CA LYS A 129 23.67 -8.94 -10.78
C LYS A 129 22.50 -8.74 -9.83
N TRP A 130 22.64 -9.18 -8.58
CA TRP A 130 21.63 -8.98 -7.56
C TRP A 130 21.39 -7.50 -7.24
N ALA A 131 22.44 -6.72 -6.98
CA ALA A 131 22.35 -5.29 -6.69
C ALA A 131 21.69 -4.51 -7.84
N ASN A 132 22.07 -4.80 -9.09
CA ASN A 132 21.46 -4.19 -10.27
C ASN A 132 19.99 -4.58 -10.42
N LYS A 133 19.61 -5.82 -10.07
CA LYS A 133 18.20 -6.23 -10.07
C LYS A 133 17.39 -5.44 -9.05
N VAL A 134 17.89 -5.32 -7.81
CA VAL A 134 17.25 -4.55 -6.74
C VAL A 134 17.06 -3.09 -7.17
N LEU A 135 18.12 -2.46 -7.69
CA LEU A 135 18.05 -1.09 -8.17
C LEU A 135 17.07 -0.93 -9.35
N LYS A 136 17.12 -1.85 -10.30
CA LYS A 136 16.17 -1.85 -11.43
C LYS A 136 14.73 -2.00 -10.95
N ASP A 137 14.46 -2.94 -10.05
CA ASP A 137 13.12 -3.13 -9.49
C ASP A 137 12.64 -1.86 -8.79
N TYR A 138 13.50 -1.21 -7.99
CA TYR A 138 13.18 0.05 -7.34
C TYR A 138 12.88 1.18 -8.34
N LEU A 139 13.73 1.37 -9.36
CA LEU A 139 13.55 2.43 -10.36
C LEU A 139 12.34 2.22 -11.26
N THR A 140 11.99 0.96 -11.56
CA THR A 140 10.89 0.65 -12.49
C THR A 140 9.54 0.44 -11.82
N LYS A 141 9.53 -0.05 -10.57
CA LYS A 141 8.32 -0.39 -9.82
C LYS A 141 8.04 0.56 -8.64
N GLY A 142 9.04 1.39 -8.26
CA GLY A 142 8.98 2.25 -7.08
C GLY A 142 9.31 1.54 -5.75
N TYR A 143 9.54 0.23 -5.75
CA TYR A 143 9.90 -0.55 -4.56
C TYR A 143 10.77 -1.76 -4.88
N ALA A 144 11.56 -2.22 -3.89
CA ALA A 144 12.27 -3.49 -3.91
C ALA A 144 11.89 -4.30 -2.65
N ILE A 145 11.32 -5.48 -2.85
CA ILE A 145 10.78 -6.32 -1.77
C ILE A 145 11.78 -7.44 -1.44
N ASN A 146 12.09 -7.60 -0.15
CA ASN A 146 12.72 -8.80 0.35
C ASN A 146 11.64 -9.87 0.58
N GLN A 147 11.46 -10.78 -0.39
CA GLN A 147 10.40 -11.78 -0.38
C GLN A 147 10.44 -12.66 0.88
N LYS A 148 11.63 -13.09 1.31
CA LYS A 148 11.79 -13.93 2.52
C LYS A 148 11.32 -13.21 3.78
N ARG A 149 11.60 -11.89 3.90
CA ARG A 149 11.14 -11.08 5.03
C ARG A 149 9.63 -10.90 4.99
N LEU A 150 9.06 -10.67 3.81
CA LEU A 150 7.62 -10.57 3.60
C LEU A 150 6.90 -11.87 3.97
N ASP A 151 7.44 -13.02 3.54
CA ASP A 151 6.88 -14.34 3.86
C ASP A 151 6.92 -14.63 5.37
N ASN A 152 8.00 -14.21 6.06
CA ASN A 152 8.08 -14.34 7.51
C ASN A 152 7.10 -13.43 8.24
N LEU A 153 6.90 -12.19 7.76
CA LEU A 153 5.88 -11.29 8.31
C LEU A 153 4.48 -11.85 8.12
N ASN A 154 4.18 -12.39 6.93
CA ASN A 154 2.88 -13.01 6.66
C ASN A 154 2.63 -14.22 7.56
N LYS A 155 3.65 -15.07 7.82
CA LYS A 155 3.53 -16.17 8.79
C LYS A 155 3.27 -15.68 10.20
N THR A 156 3.94 -14.61 10.63
CA THR A 156 3.72 -14.00 11.95
C THR A 156 2.31 -13.47 12.09
N ILE A 157 1.80 -12.76 11.07
CA ILE A 157 0.42 -12.26 11.02
C ILE A 157 -0.56 -13.44 11.07
N ASP A 158 -0.30 -14.53 10.32
CA ASP A 158 -1.15 -15.73 10.32
C ASP A 158 -1.24 -16.39 11.71
N ILE A 159 -0.11 -16.47 12.43
CA ILE A 159 -0.06 -16.98 13.80
C ILE A 159 -0.84 -16.07 14.75
N GLN A 160 -0.64 -14.74 14.65
CA GLN A 160 -1.36 -13.76 15.48
C GLN A 160 -2.87 -13.82 15.24
N ASN A 161 -3.31 -13.94 13.99
CA ASN A 161 -4.72 -14.09 13.63
C ASN A 161 -5.32 -15.38 14.19
N LYS A 162 -4.57 -16.51 14.16
CA LYS A 162 -5.01 -17.77 14.79
C LYS A 162 -5.17 -17.64 16.30
N MET A 163 -4.20 -17.00 16.98
CA MET A 163 -4.28 -16.77 18.41
C MET A 163 -5.45 -15.87 18.79
N LEU A 164 -5.71 -14.82 18.02
CA LEU A 164 -6.82 -13.91 18.23
C LEU A 164 -8.17 -14.60 18.00
N ALA A 165 -8.30 -15.33 16.90
CA ALA A 165 -9.51 -16.12 16.60
C ALA A 165 -9.84 -17.11 17.72
N TYR A 166 -8.81 -17.84 18.22
CA TYR A 166 -8.97 -18.74 19.36
C TYR A 166 -9.42 -18.02 20.62
N SER A 167 -8.83 -16.86 20.95
CA SER A 167 -9.19 -16.07 22.15
C SER A 167 -10.61 -15.48 22.08
N LEU A 168 -11.11 -15.17 20.87
CA LEU A 168 -12.44 -14.64 20.63
C LEU A 168 -13.49 -15.74 20.37
N ASN A 169 -13.06 -17.00 20.30
CA ASN A 169 -13.91 -18.16 19.96
C ASN A 169 -14.67 -17.99 18.64
N ILE A 170 -14.00 -17.44 17.63
CA ILE A 170 -14.50 -17.26 16.26
C ILE A 170 -13.64 -18.02 15.26
N ASP A 171 -14.18 -18.28 14.07
CA ASP A 171 -13.43 -18.91 13.01
C ASP A 171 -12.32 -17.98 12.44
N LYS A 172 -11.17 -18.57 12.07
CA LYS A 172 -10.03 -17.81 11.53
C LYS A 172 -10.36 -17.12 10.21
N GLU A 173 -11.08 -17.80 9.32
CA GLU A 173 -11.50 -17.26 8.03
C GLU A 173 -12.43 -16.06 8.21
N GLU A 174 -13.35 -16.13 9.17
CA GLU A 174 -14.25 -15.04 9.52
C GLU A 174 -13.48 -13.84 10.07
N LEU A 175 -12.55 -14.05 11.01
CA LEU A 175 -11.68 -13.00 11.53
C LEU A 175 -10.85 -12.35 10.42
N SER A 176 -10.22 -13.15 9.56
CA SER A 176 -9.41 -12.65 8.46
C SER A 176 -10.22 -11.80 7.48
N LYS A 177 -11.47 -12.18 7.23
CA LYS A 177 -12.37 -11.41 6.38
C LYS A 177 -12.69 -10.04 6.95
N VAL A 178 -13.04 -9.97 8.24
CA VAL A 178 -13.31 -8.70 8.93
C VAL A 178 -12.07 -7.79 8.91
N ILE A 179 -10.88 -8.34 9.21
CA ILE A 179 -9.63 -7.58 9.19
C ILE A 179 -9.35 -7.04 7.78
N ASN A 180 -9.51 -7.86 6.75
CA ASN A 180 -9.26 -7.44 5.37
C ASN A 180 -10.24 -6.35 4.91
N GLU A 181 -11.53 -6.47 5.24
CA GLU A 181 -12.54 -5.45 4.93
C GLU A 181 -12.21 -4.12 5.63
N TYR A 182 -11.79 -4.17 6.90
CA TYR A 182 -11.38 -2.99 7.65
C TYR A 182 -10.10 -2.35 7.08
N THR A 183 -9.09 -3.17 6.77
CA THR A 183 -7.83 -2.69 6.16
C THR A 183 -8.09 -2.00 4.83
N ARG A 184 -8.93 -2.58 3.96
CA ARG A 184 -9.33 -1.96 2.70
C ARG A 184 -9.98 -0.59 2.90
N ALA A 185 -10.84 -0.45 3.91
CA ALA A 185 -11.47 0.84 4.21
C ALA A 185 -10.43 1.89 4.64
N LEU A 186 -9.45 1.50 5.47
CA LEU A 186 -8.35 2.39 5.87
C LEU A 186 -7.45 2.78 4.69
N ASP A 187 -7.13 1.84 3.80
CA ASP A 187 -6.34 2.11 2.60
C ASP A 187 -7.04 3.11 1.66
N LEU A 188 -8.37 3.01 1.54
CA LEU A 188 -9.15 3.98 0.77
C LEU A 188 -9.14 5.37 1.40
N LEU A 189 -9.25 5.46 2.73
CA LEU A 189 -9.17 6.73 3.46
C LEU A 189 -7.78 7.37 3.31
N ASP A 190 -6.72 6.59 3.54
CA ASP A 190 -5.33 7.06 3.39
C ASP A 190 -5.06 7.54 1.95
N GLY A 191 -5.48 6.75 0.97
CA GLY A 191 -5.35 7.11 -0.45
C GLY A 191 -6.14 8.36 -0.83
N TYR A 192 -7.30 8.61 -0.21
CA TYR A 192 -8.06 9.83 -0.41
C TYR A 192 -7.35 11.03 0.22
N ASP A 193 -6.92 10.94 1.46
CA ASP A 193 -6.26 12.02 2.20
C ASP A 193 -4.95 12.47 1.51
N HIS A 194 -4.18 11.52 0.98
CA HIS A 194 -2.93 11.79 0.27
C HIS A 194 -3.09 11.97 -1.26
N GLN A 195 -4.32 11.91 -1.77
CA GLN A 195 -4.63 12.01 -3.21
C GLN A 195 -3.90 10.96 -4.09
N THR A 196 -3.66 9.79 -3.53
CA THR A 196 -2.91 8.69 -4.17
C THR A 196 -3.80 7.55 -4.65
N LEU A 197 -5.14 7.67 -4.56
CA LEU A 197 -6.05 6.62 -5.02
C LEU A 197 -5.76 6.24 -6.47
N ALA A 198 -5.50 4.95 -6.66
CA ALA A 198 -5.37 4.39 -8.00
C ALA A 198 -6.75 4.27 -8.66
N LYS A 199 -6.79 4.45 -9.98
CA LYS A 199 -7.97 4.14 -10.78
C LYS A 199 -8.12 2.62 -10.83
N PRO A 200 -9.22 2.02 -10.33
CA PRO A 200 -9.41 0.58 -10.38
C PRO A 200 -9.69 0.14 -11.82
N LYS A 201 -9.43 -1.13 -12.10
CA LYS A 201 -9.82 -1.74 -13.36
C LYS A 201 -11.31 -2.04 -13.33
N GLY A 202 -12.07 -1.35 -14.18
CA GLY A 202 -13.53 -1.49 -14.24
C GLY A 202 -14.00 -2.46 -15.32
N GLU A 203 -15.29 -2.73 -15.34
CA GLU A 203 -15.97 -3.56 -16.32
C GLU A 203 -16.56 -2.71 -17.46
N LYS A 204 -16.63 -3.27 -18.66
CA LYS A 204 -17.15 -2.55 -19.84
C LYS A 204 -18.66 -2.31 -19.69
N SER A 205 -19.09 -1.05 -19.87
CA SER A 205 -20.50 -0.70 -19.87
C SER A 205 -21.20 -1.22 -21.14
N VAL A 206 -22.37 -1.81 -20.95
CA VAL A 206 -23.20 -2.31 -22.04
C VAL A 206 -24.46 -1.48 -22.22
N TYR A 207 -25.01 -0.98 -21.12
CA TYR A 207 -26.20 -0.14 -21.11
C TYR A 207 -25.86 1.33 -21.28
N VAL A 208 -26.65 2.00 -22.10
CA VAL A 208 -26.57 3.45 -22.34
C VAL A 208 -27.86 4.10 -21.83
N MET A 209 -27.76 4.99 -20.83
CA MET A 209 -28.89 5.76 -20.33
C MET A 209 -29.27 6.86 -21.33
N SER A 210 -30.53 6.89 -21.76
CA SER A 210 -31.05 7.98 -22.59
C SER A 210 -31.62 9.10 -21.74
N TYR A 211 -31.70 10.29 -22.33
CA TYR A 211 -32.39 11.45 -21.71
C TYR A 211 -33.85 11.12 -21.38
N GLN A 212 -34.58 10.46 -22.33
CA GLN A 212 -35.99 10.08 -22.15
C GLN A 212 -36.17 9.20 -20.92
N GLU A 213 -35.37 8.15 -20.80
CA GLU A 213 -35.41 7.24 -19.67
C GLU A 213 -35.07 7.93 -18.34
N ALA A 214 -34.04 8.77 -18.33
CA ALA A 214 -33.68 9.56 -17.15
C ALA A 214 -34.85 10.50 -16.73
N ARG A 215 -35.55 11.11 -17.68
CA ARG A 215 -36.74 11.94 -17.40
C ARG A 215 -37.88 11.11 -16.80
N GLU A 216 -38.20 9.97 -17.39
CA GLU A 216 -39.24 9.07 -16.88
C GLU A 216 -38.98 8.63 -15.43
N ILE A 217 -37.71 8.32 -15.10
CA ILE A 217 -37.30 8.00 -13.74
C ILE A 217 -37.53 9.20 -12.81
N ILE A 218 -37.07 10.39 -13.19
CA ILE A 218 -37.21 11.61 -12.38
C ILE A 218 -38.69 11.95 -12.16
N ASP A 219 -39.49 11.85 -13.20
CA ASP A 219 -40.92 12.17 -13.15
C ASP A 219 -41.73 11.16 -12.31
N SER A 220 -41.25 9.92 -12.18
CA SER A 220 -41.81 8.89 -11.31
C SER A 220 -41.46 9.03 -9.83
N MET A 221 -40.51 9.92 -9.48
CA MET A 221 -40.11 10.09 -8.08
C MET A 221 -41.20 10.78 -7.25
N LYS A 222 -41.58 10.16 -6.12
CA LYS A 222 -42.64 10.68 -5.22
C LYS A 222 -42.37 12.07 -4.66
N PHE A 223 -41.13 12.57 -4.68
CA PHE A 223 -40.75 13.90 -4.22
C PHE A 223 -41.35 15.03 -5.06
N LYS A 224 -41.83 14.74 -6.27
CA LYS A 224 -42.54 15.69 -7.12
C LYS A 224 -43.87 16.17 -6.50
N GLU A 225 -44.51 15.34 -5.71
CA GLU A 225 -45.72 15.70 -4.98
C GLU A 225 -45.45 16.71 -3.84
N MET A 226 -44.22 16.77 -3.35
CA MET A 226 -43.82 17.63 -2.23
C MET A 226 -43.22 18.99 -2.67
N SER A 227 -42.83 19.12 -3.94
CA SER A 227 -42.20 20.35 -4.48
C SER A 227 -42.50 20.50 -5.96
N ASN A 228 -43.12 21.60 -6.31
CA ASN A 228 -43.49 21.95 -7.72
C ASN A 228 -42.27 22.20 -8.62
N VAL A 229 -41.09 22.40 -8.04
CA VAL A 229 -39.82 22.64 -8.74
C VAL A 229 -38.88 21.46 -8.71
N PHE A 230 -39.29 20.32 -8.10
CA PHE A 230 -38.49 19.11 -8.07
C PHE A 230 -38.26 18.55 -9.48
N GLY A 231 -36.98 18.34 -9.84
CA GLY A 231 -36.60 17.82 -11.16
C GLY A 231 -36.87 18.77 -12.34
N VAL A 232 -37.24 20.03 -12.09
CA VAL A 232 -37.34 21.03 -13.14
C VAL A 232 -35.95 21.50 -13.52
N GLU A 233 -35.58 21.35 -14.82
CA GLU A 233 -34.27 21.79 -15.30
C GLU A 233 -34.17 23.31 -15.22
N LYS A 234 -33.06 23.84 -14.71
CA LYS A 234 -32.78 25.29 -14.68
C LYS A 234 -32.57 25.85 -16.06
N GLU A 235 -31.98 25.07 -16.94
CA GLU A 235 -31.75 25.37 -18.35
C GLU A 235 -32.17 24.18 -19.17
N GLN A 236 -32.97 24.38 -20.20
CA GLN A 236 -33.48 23.32 -21.06
C GLN A 236 -32.33 22.52 -21.70
N GLY A 237 -32.33 21.21 -21.57
CA GLY A 237 -31.32 20.30 -22.14
C GLY A 237 -30.07 20.13 -21.28
N LYS A 238 -30.00 20.73 -20.09
CA LYS A 238 -28.82 20.56 -19.21
C LYS A 238 -28.63 19.12 -18.75
N LEU A 239 -29.71 18.40 -18.44
CA LEU A 239 -29.63 16.97 -18.14
C LEU A 239 -29.11 16.17 -19.34
N ASN A 240 -29.59 16.49 -20.56
CA ASN A 240 -29.11 15.80 -21.76
C ASN A 240 -27.62 16.04 -22.00
N GLY A 241 -27.14 17.25 -21.81
CA GLY A 241 -25.72 17.59 -21.91
C GLY A 241 -24.84 16.80 -20.92
N ILE A 242 -25.30 16.61 -19.67
CA ILE A 242 -24.61 15.78 -18.67
C ILE A 242 -24.56 14.32 -19.11
N ILE A 243 -25.68 13.76 -19.61
CA ILE A 243 -25.71 12.38 -20.10
C ILE A 243 -24.75 12.23 -21.29
N GLU A 244 -24.81 13.11 -22.27
CA GLU A 244 -23.89 13.06 -23.43
C GLU A 244 -22.42 13.17 -22.99
N GLN A 245 -22.11 13.99 -21.98
CA GLN A 245 -20.76 14.11 -21.44
C GLN A 245 -20.22 12.79 -20.86
N VAL A 246 -21.07 11.99 -20.23
CA VAL A 246 -20.69 10.67 -19.70
C VAL A 246 -20.34 9.67 -20.82
N TYR A 247 -20.96 9.83 -22.01
CA TYR A 247 -20.74 8.94 -23.17
C TYR A 247 -19.87 9.56 -24.26
N GLN A 248 -19.17 10.67 -23.97
CA GLN A 248 -18.34 11.34 -24.97
C GLN A 248 -17.19 10.46 -25.46
N ASN A 249 -16.88 10.62 -26.75
CA ASN A 249 -15.78 9.95 -27.42
C ASN A 249 -14.69 10.96 -27.79
N VAL A 250 -13.44 10.60 -27.56
CA VAL A 250 -12.27 11.38 -27.95
C VAL A 250 -11.40 10.50 -28.85
N PHE A 251 -11.18 10.95 -30.10
CA PHE A 251 -10.44 10.19 -31.13
C PHE A 251 -10.96 8.76 -31.37
N GLY A 252 -12.29 8.55 -31.26
CA GLY A 252 -12.91 7.24 -31.48
C GLY A 252 -12.84 6.28 -30.29
N GLN A 253 -12.37 6.75 -29.14
CA GLN A 253 -12.36 5.99 -27.89
C GLN A 253 -13.28 6.67 -26.86
N GLU A 254 -14.03 5.86 -26.13
CA GLU A 254 -14.83 6.38 -25.00
C GLU A 254 -13.92 7.00 -23.94
N LEU A 255 -14.24 8.21 -23.48
CA LEU A 255 -13.49 8.86 -22.43
C LEU A 255 -13.63 8.14 -21.08
N TYR A 256 -14.80 7.59 -20.83
CA TYR A 256 -15.13 6.80 -19.62
C TYR A 256 -15.57 5.40 -20.03
N PRO A 257 -14.64 4.44 -20.28
CA PRO A 257 -14.98 3.16 -20.89
C PRO A 257 -15.66 2.16 -19.93
N SER A 258 -15.50 2.31 -18.62
CA SER A 258 -16.04 1.34 -17.65
C SER A 258 -17.36 1.78 -17.03
N ILE A 259 -18.10 0.80 -16.45
CA ILE A 259 -19.33 1.03 -15.70
C ILE A 259 -19.04 1.98 -14.52
N GLU A 260 -17.98 1.68 -13.78
CA GLU A 260 -17.60 2.42 -12.58
C GLU A 260 -17.24 3.87 -12.92
N GLU A 261 -16.53 4.10 -14.02
CA GLU A 261 -16.22 5.47 -14.48
C GLU A 261 -17.46 6.23 -14.89
N LYS A 262 -18.31 5.62 -15.72
CA LYS A 262 -19.56 6.26 -16.16
C LYS A 262 -20.46 6.56 -14.97
N ALA A 263 -20.64 5.61 -14.04
CA ALA A 263 -21.43 5.80 -12.83
C ALA A 263 -20.89 6.93 -11.95
N ALA A 264 -19.57 6.92 -11.70
CA ALA A 264 -18.92 7.95 -10.88
C ALA A 264 -19.04 9.35 -11.48
N HIS A 265 -18.82 9.49 -12.81
CA HIS A 265 -18.97 10.77 -13.49
C HIS A 265 -20.42 11.22 -13.57
N LEU A 266 -21.38 10.30 -13.79
CA LEU A 266 -22.80 10.61 -13.78
C LEU A 266 -23.23 11.20 -12.42
N LEU A 267 -22.84 10.55 -11.31
CA LEU A 267 -23.12 11.06 -9.96
C LEU A 267 -22.46 12.44 -9.76
N TYR A 268 -21.19 12.56 -10.11
CA TYR A 268 -20.41 13.79 -9.93
C TYR A 268 -21.02 14.95 -10.68
N PHE A 269 -21.29 14.83 -11.98
CA PHE A 269 -21.83 15.92 -12.80
C PHE A 269 -23.24 16.32 -12.37
N LEU A 270 -24.13 15.35 -12.11
CA LEU A 270 -25.48 15.66 -11.63
C LEU A 270 -25.50 16.40 -10.30
N VAL A 271 -24.53 16.13 -9.42
CA VAL A 271 -24.41 16.81 -8.13
C VAL A 271 -23.77 18.20 -8.30
N LYS A 272 -22.66 18.30 -9.05
CA LYS A 272 -21.87 19.54 -9.17
C LYS A 272 -22.47 20.58 -10.11
N ASP A 273 -23.00 20.15 -11.24
CA ASP A 273 -23.52 21.09 -12.25
C ASP A 273 -24.92 21.61 -11.90
N HIS A 274 -25.52 21.08 -10.84
CA HIS A 274 -26.81 21.50 -10.33
C HIS A 274 -27.87 21.72 -11.43
N PRO A 275 -28.18 20.70 -12.28
CA PRO A 275 -29.04 20.87 -13.44
C PRO A 275 -30.49 21.21 -13.09
N PHE A 276 -30.93 20.90 -11.86
CA PHE A 276 -32.33 21.09 -11.44
C PHE A 276 -32.48 22.22 -10.42
N ALA A 277 -33.66 22.80 -10.39
CA ALA A 277 -34.03 23.82 -9.41
C ALA A 277 -34.09 23.23 -7.98
N ASP A 278 -34.62 22.01 -7.85
CA ASP A 278 -34.60 21.22 -6.61
C ASP A 278 -34.37 19.75 -6.93
N GLY A 279 -33.80 19.01 -5.95
CA GLY A 279 -33.66 17.56 -5.98
C GLY A 279 -32.36 17.02 -6.58
N CYS A 280 -31.38 17.86 -6.96
CA CYS A 280 -30.13 17.42 -7.63
C CYS A 280 -29.48 16.20 -6.97
N LYS A 281 -29.26 16.22 -5.64
CA LYS A 281 -28.63 15.11 -4.90
C LYS A 281 -29.46 13.83 -4.95
N ARG A 282 -30.79 13.94 -4.77
CA ARG A 282 -31.70 12.80 -4.79
C ARG A 282 -31.82 12.16 -6.17
N ILE A 283 -31.93 13.01 -7.20
CA ILE A 283 -31.96 12.59 -8.60
C ILE A 283 -30.65 11.94 -9.00
N ALA A 284 -29.50 12.55 -8.66
CA ALA A 284 -28.19 12.00 -8.94
C ALA A 284 -28.01 10.59 -8.34
N ALA A 285 -28.34 10.42 -7.05
CA ALA A 285 -28.30 9.11 -6.39
C ALA A 285 -29.25 8.07 -7.04
N THR A 286 -30.45 8.48 -7.44
CA THR A 286 -31.42 7.59 -8.10
C THR A 286 -30.93 7.15 -9.49
N LEU A 287 -30.46 8.09 -10.31
CA LEU A 287 -29.93 7.77 -11.65
C LEU A 287 -28.65 6.93 -11.58
N PHE A 288 -27.79 7.20 -10.61
CA PHE A 288 -26.58 6.39 -10.33
C PHE A 288 -26.94 4.93 -10.02
N ILE A 289 -27.86 4.70 -9.09
CA ILE A 289 -28.30 3.33 -8.74
C ILE A 289 -28.99 2.64 -9.92
N ASN A 290 -29.84 3.38 -10.67
CA ASN A 290 -30.49 2.83 -11.86
C ASN A 290 -29.47 2.43 -12.94
N PHE A 291 -28.45 3.26 -13.18
CA PHE A 291 -27.38 2.98 -14.12
C PHE A 291 -26.61 1.71 -13.73
N LEU A 292 -26.24 1.55 -12.45
CA LEU A 292 -25.60 0.33 -11.95
C LEU A 292 -26.51 -0.90 -12.10
N TYR A 293 -27.78 -0.76 -11.76
CA TYR A 293 -28.76 -1.84 -11.88
C TYR A 293 -28.94 -2.33 -13.33
N LYS A 294 -29.08 -1.40 -14.27
CA LYS A 294 -29.24 -1.70 -15.70
C LYS A 294 -27.99 -2.32 -16.34
N ASN A 295 -26.81 -2.06 -15.78
CA ASN A 295 -25.57 -2.72 -16.15
C ASN A 295 -25.33 -4.04 -15.41
N ASN A 296 -26.30 -4.56 -14.61
CA ASN A 296 -26.13 -5.72 -13.74
C ASN A 296 -24.97 -5.61 -12.75
N HIS A 297 -24.58 -4.38 -12.39
CA HIS A 297 -23.42 -4.07 -11.55
C HIS A 297 -23.81 -3.62 -10.13
N LEU A 298 -25.12 -3.53 -9.81
CA LEU A 298 -25.60 -3.11 -8.48
C LEU A 298 -25.44 -4.21 -7.43
N TYR A 299 -25.49 -5.47 -7.84
CA TYR A 299 -25.41 -6.62 -6.94
C TYR A 299 -24.24 -7.54 -7.30
N ARG A 300 -23.49 -7.96 -6.29
CA ARG A 300 -22.45 -8.99 -6.39
C ARG A 300 -22.72 -10.06 -5.34
N ASN A 301 -22.81 -11.34 -5.75
CA ASN A 301 -23.13 -12.47 -4.85
C ASN A 301 -24.38 -12.22 -4.00
N ASN A 302 -25.45 -11.69 -4.60
CA ASN A 302 -26.70 -11.30 -3.96
C ASN A 302 -26.58 -10.21 -2.86
N LYS A 303 -25.45 -9.51 -2.79
CA LYS A 303 -25.27 -8.36 -1.93
C LYS A 303 -25.14 -7.10 -2.77
N GLN A 304 -25.77 -6.02 -2.33
CA GLN A 304 -25.60 -4.72 -2.95
C GLN A 304 -24.16 -4.25 -2.78
N ILE A 305 -23.52 -3.77 -3.86
CA ILE A 305 -22.11 -3.37 -3.86
C ILE A 305 -21.85 -2.06 -3.10
N ILE A 306 -22.86 -1.21 -3.03
CA ILE A 306 -22.80 0.05 -2.27
C ILE A 306 -24.00 0.13 -1.33
N SER A 307 -23.76 0.35 -0.03
CA SER A 307 -24.86 0.49 0.93
C SER A 307 -25.57 1.84 0.77
N ASN A 308 -26.80 1.95 1.31
CA ASN A 308 -27.55 3.21 1.28
C ASN A 308 -26.79 4.32 2.03
N GLU A 309 -26.13 4.00 3.13
CA GLU A 309 -25.35 4.94 3.94
C GLU A 309 -24.12 5.44 3.15
N ALA A 310 -23.42 4.53 2.46
CA ALA A 310 -22.29 4.88 1.60
C ALA A 310 -22.75 5.77 0.43
N LEU A 311 -23.89 5.47 -0.21
CA LEU A 311 -24.46 6.30 -1.27
C LEU A 311 -24.76 7.72 -0.77
N VAL A 312 -25.38 7.86 0.40
CA VAL A 312 -25.65 9.17 1.01
C VAL A 312 -24.33 9.90 1.28
N ALA A 313 -23.35 9.21 1.89
CA ALA A 313 -22.06 9.80 2.24
C ALA A 313 -21.30 10.32 1.01
N ILE A 314 -21.18 9.51 -0.05
CA ILE A 314 -20.47 9.93 -1.29
C ILE A 314 -21.21 11.05 -2.02
N THR A 315 -22.56 11.07 -1.98
CA THR A 315 -23.36 12.13 -2.60
C THR A 315 -23.14 13.46 -1.88
N ILE A 316 -23.11 13.45 -0.54
CA ILE A 316 -22.82 14.64 0.28
C ILE A 316 -21.36 15.08 0.07
N LEU A 317 -20.41 14.16 0.16
CA LEU A 317 -18.99 14.44 -0.07
C LEU A 317 -18.76 15.06 -1.43
N THR A 318 -19.38 14.52 -2.49
CA THR A 318 -19.33 15.10 -3.83
C THR A 318 -19.89 16.51 -3.85
N ALA A 319 -21.00 16.78 -3.16
CA ALA A 319 -21.60 18.12 -3.14
C ALA A 319 -20.70 19.15 -2.45
N GLU A 320 -20.04 18.78 -1.35
CA GLU A 320 -19.19 19.65 -0.55
C GLU A 320 -17.74 19.78 -1.09
N SER A 321 -17.28 18.85 -1.94
CA SER A 321 -15.92 18.87 -2.51
C SER A 321 -15.66 20.10 -3.38
N ASN A 322 -14.39 20.47 -3.54
CA ASN A 322 -13.99 21.50 -4.49
C ASN A 322 -13.93 20.94 -5.93
N PRO A 323 -14.17 21.75 -6.98
CA PRO A 323 -14.04 21.30 -8.37
C PRO A 323 -12.65 20.71 -8.71
N GLN A 324 -11.60 21.16 -8.03
CA GLN A 324 -10.23 20.65 -8.20
C GLN A 324 -10.06 19.22 -7.67
N GLU A 325 -10.96 18.77 -6.80
CA GLU A 325 -10.95 17.41 -6.21
C GLU A 325 -11.72 16.38 -7.06
N MET A 326 -12.21 16.77 -8.25
CA MET A 326 -13.00 15.90 -9.12
C MET A 326 -12.36 14.53 -9.31
N GLU A 327 -11.08 14.50 -9.65
CA GLU A 327 -10.38 13.26 -9.98
C GLU A 327 -10.33 12.31 -8.79
N ILE A 328 -10.05 12.81 -7.60
CA ILE A 328 -9.97 11.97 -6.39
C ILE A 328 -11.35 11.50 -5.94
N ILE A 329 -12.38 12.33 -6.04
CA ILE A 329 -13.78 11.96 -5.74
C ILE A 329 -14.25 10.85 -6.70
N VAL A 330 -14.00 11.01 -8.00
CA VAL A 330 -14.36 9.99 -8.99
C VAL A 330 -13.63 8.68 -8.72
N LYS A 331 -12.33 8.71 -8.44
CA LYS A 331 -11.57 7.51 -8.08
C LYS A 331 -12.08 6.86 -6.79
N LEU A 332 -12.47 7.64 -5.78
CA LEU A 332 -13.06 7.12 -4.56
C LEU A 332 -14.36 6.37 -4.85
N ILE A 333 -15.28 6.99 -5.62
CA ILE A 333 -16.56 6.36 -6.01
C ILE A 333 -16.27 5.05 -6.78
N MET A 334 -15.35 5.07 -7.75
CA MET A 334 -14.97 3.88 -8.50
C MET A 334 -14.45 2.75 -7.60
N ASN A 335 -13.59 3.08 -6.62
CA ASN A 335 -13.04 2.10 -5.69
C ASN A 335 -14.08 1.51 -4.72
N LEU A 336 -15.17 2.21 -4.47
CA LEU A 336 -16.30 1.70 -3.70
C LEU A 336 -17.19 0.73 -4.51
N LEU A 337 -17.06 0.70 -5.84
CA LEU A 337 -17.84 -0.15 -6.74
C LEU A 337 -17.13 -1.45 -7.17
N VAL A 338 -15.85 -1.66 -6.82
CA VAL A 338 -15.05 -2.85 -7.20
C VAL A 338 -14.78 -3.85 -6.05
#